data_b39035f17d5ac323028e22f9aacf1d00
#
_entry.id   b39035f17d5ac323028e22f9aacf1d00
#
_cell.length_a   1.000
_cell.length_b   1.000
_cell.length_c   1.000
_cell.angle_alpha   90.00
_cell.angle_beta   90.00
_cell.angle_gamma   90.00
#
_symmetry.space_group_name_H-M   'P 1'
#
loop_
_entity.id
_entity.type
_entity.pdbx_description
1 polymer ?
#
loop_
_entity_poly.entity_id
_entity_poly.type
_entity_poly.pdbx_seq_one_letter_code
_entity_poly.pdbx_strand_id
1 'polypeptide(L)'
;MATRTIEGTLDTFSVDTGSEVTYLGATSSGNPGESIRAFRVNPGGTGNIIVKLDKTSGVNTMEIFQEDAYTGSSAATGYKVVTNIAKDGKGKGAVGVAVTNAAKDYVVLLGLDGYSEVSYNGSVDVP
;
A
#
# COMPACT_ATOMS: atom_id res chain seq x y z
N MET A 1 -15.06 4.44 10.93
CA MET A 1 -14.31 3.94 9.75
C MET A 1 -14.17 5.04 8.73
N ALA A 2 -13.01 5.15 8.14
CA ALA A 2 -12.76 6.10 7.06
C ALA A 2 -12.28 5.37 5.81
N THR A 3 -12.59 5.93 4.63
CA THR A 3 -12.07 5.45 3.36
C THR A 3 -11.32 6.59 2.70
N ARG A 4 -10.05 6.36 2.38
CA ARG A 4 -9.20 7.34 1.72
C ARG A 4 -8.81 6.82 0.34
N THR A 5 -8.86 7.70 -0.65
CA THR A 5 -8.42 7.37 -2.00
C THR A 5 -6.91 7.59 -2.14
N ILE A 6 -6.28 6.72 -2.91
CA ILE A 6 -4.87 6.85 -3.29
C ILE A 6 -4.76 6.75 -4.79
N GLU A 7 -3.97 7.62 -5.40
CA GLU A 7 -3.69 7.56 -6.83
C GLU A 7 -2.35 8.20 -7.14
N GLY A 8 -1.74 7.80 -8.21
CA GLY A 8 -0.45 8.38 -8.61
C GLY A 8 0.15 7.72 -9.84
N THR A 9 1.31 8.24 -10.21
CA THR A 9 2.14 7.71 -11.29
C THR A 9 3.56 7.50 -10.75
N LEU A 10 4.49 7.09 -11.62
CA LEU A 10 5.90 6.97 -11.24
C LEU A 10 6.47 8.30 -10.73
N ASP A 11 6.10 9.42 -11.36
CA ASP A 11 6.69 10.72 -11.07
C ASP A 11 5.81 11.62 -10.19
N THR A 12 4.54 11.29 -10.06
CA THR A 12 3.58 12.12 -9.31
C THR A 12 2.74 11.28 -8.37
N PHE A 13 2.17 11.94 -7.38
CA PHE A 13 1.08 11.35 -6.60
C PHE A 13 -0.01 12.39 -6.40
N SER A 14 -1.23 11.92 -6.31
CA SER A 14 -2.37 12.70 -5.89
C SER A 14 -3.19 11.79 -4.98
N VAL A 15 -3.23 12.13 -3.71
CA VAL A 15 -3.85 11.27 -2.71
C VAL A 15 -4.77 12.09 -1.81
N ASP A 16 -5.95 11.56 -1.57
CA ASP A 16 -6.80 12.02 -0.48
C ASP A 16 -6.37 11.28 0.78
N THR A 17 -5.31 11.76 1.39
CA THR A 17 -4.83 11.22 2.66
C THR A 17 -5.23 12.16 3.78
N GLY A 18 -6.12 11.75 4.62
CA GLY A 18 -6.45 12.48 5.83
C GLY A 18 -5.52 12.10 6.97
N SER A 19 -5.95 12.36 8.21
CA SER A 19 -5.17 11.95 9.38
C SER A 19 -4.99 10.44 9.50
N GLU A 20 -5.84 9.66 8.86
CA GLU A 20 -5.80 8.19 8.91
C GLU A 20 -4.77 7.60 7.97
N VAL A 21 -4.49 8.26 6.84
CA VAL A 21 -3.51 7.79 5.85
C VAL A 21 -2.60 8.94 5.48
N THR A 22 -1.30 8.71 5.52
CA THR A 22 -0.28 9.71 5.21
C THR A 22 0.69 9.16 4.18
N TYR A 23 0.95 9.90 3.13
CA TYR A 23 1.97 9.55 2.16
C TYR A 23 3.37 9.77 2.77
N LEU A 24 4.18 8.71 2.79
CA LEU A 24 5.53 8.77 3.38
C LEU A 24 6.63 9.07 2.36
N GLY A 25 6.33 8.94 1.08
CA GLY A 25 7.30 9.21 0.03
C GLY A 25 7.57 8.03 -0.88
N ALA A 26 8.58 8.20 -1.70
CA ALA A 26 9.05 7.23 -2.67
C ALA A 26 10.47 6.82 -2.35
N THR A 27 10.79 5.55 -2.58
CA THR A 27 12.15 5.04 -2.43
C THR A 27 12.43 4.00 -3.51
N SER A 28 13.70 3.79 -3.78
CA SER A 28 14.14 2.73 -4.69
C SER A 28 14.10 1.38 -3.97
N SER A 29 13.68 0.33 -4.68
CA SER A 29 13.71 -1.03 -4.16
C SER A 29 15.13 -1.63 -4.15
N GLY A 30 16.10 -0.95 -4.75
CA GLY A 30 17.44 -1.49 -4.97
C GLY A 30 17.56 -2.24 -6.30
N ASN A 31 16.47 -2.51 -6.98
CA ASN A 31 16.48 -3.13 -8.32
C ASN A 31 16.36 -2.05 -9.39
N PRO A 32 17.15 -2.12 -10.46
CA PRO A 32 17.05 -1.14 -11.55
C PRO A 32 15.62 -1.06 -12.10
N GLY A 33 15.11 0.16 -12.24
CA GLY A 33 13.78 0.41 -12.79
C GLY A 33 12.62 0.21 -11.82
N GLU A 34 12.90 -0.12 -10.58
CA GLU A 34 11.84 -0.30 -9.58
C GLU A 34 11.87 0.82 -8.53
N SER A 35 10.70 1.16 -8.02
CA SER A 35 10.57 2.08 -6.90
C SER A 35 9.38 1.66 -6.01
N ILE A 36 9.34 2.23 -4.81
CA ILE A 36 8.32 1.92 -3.82
C ILE A 36 7.62 3.21 -3.42
N ARG A 37 6.30 3.16 -3.29
CA ARG A 37 5.49 4.20 -2.68
C ARG A 37 4.99 3.70 -1.34
N ALA A 38 5.20 4.50 -0.30
CA ALA A 38 4.88 4.11 1.07
C ALA A 38 3.80 5.02 1.66
N PHE A 39 2.87 4.41 2.37
CA PHE A 39 1.80 5.10 3.09
C PHE A 39 1.73 4.58 4.51
N ARG A 40 1.57 5.49 5.49
CA ARG A 40 1.30 5.10 6.88
C ARG A 40 -0.20 5.13 7.12
N VAL A 41 -0.70 4.13 7.83
CA VAL A 41 -2.11 4.03 8.23
C VAL A 41 -2.19 4.07 9.75
N ASN A 42 -2.99 5.01 10.26
CA ASN A 42 -3.23 5.20 11.68
C ASN A 42 -4.65 4.72 11.99
N PRO A 43 -4.84 3.48 12.49
CA PRO A 43 -6.18 3.00 12.82
C PRO A 43 -6.78 3.79 13.99
N GLY A 44 -8.08 4.07 13.91
CA GLY A 44 -8.82 4.68 15.01
C GLY A 44 -9.54 3.69 15.91
N GLY A 45 -9.50 2.41 15.54
CA GLY A 45 -10.15 1.34 16.27
C GLY A 45 -9.68 -0.02 15.78
N THR A 46 -10.22 -1.09 16.36
CA THR A 46 -9.99 -2.44 15.86
C THR A 46 -10.91 -2.75 14.68
N GLY A 47 -10.53 -3.70 13.87
CA GLY A 47 -11.23 -4.06 12.66
C GLY A 47 -10.24 -4.41 11.58
N ASN A 48 -10.56 -4.16 10.32
CA ASN A 48 -9.67 -4.48 9.22
C ASN A 48 -9.23 -3.23 8.48
N ILE A 49 -7.93 -3.14 8.21
CA ILE A 49 -7.41 -2.24 7.18
C ILE A 49 -7.51 -3.00 5.86
N ILE A 50 -8.12 -2.41 4.87
CA ILE A 50 -8.27 -3.01 3.53
C ILE A 50 -7.74 -2.02 2.50
N VAL A 51 -6.74 -2.44 1.75
CA VAL A 51 -6.18 -1.67 0.64
C VAL A 51 -6.63 -2.31 -0.66
N LYS A 52 -7.23 -1.50 -1.53
CA LYS A 52 -7.73 -1.94 -2.83
C LYS A 52 -7.11 -1.09 -3.92
N LEU A 53 -6.63 -1.73 -4.98
CA LEU A 53 -6.31 -1.06 -6.22
C LEU A 53 -7.38 -1.41 -7.24
N ASP A 54 -8.12 -0.40 -7.66
CA ASP A 54 -9.23 -0.57 -8.60
C ASP A 54 -8.77 -0.53 -10.04
N LYS A 55 -7.67 0.20 -10.28
CA LYS A 55 -7.07 0.36 -11.60
C LYS A 55 -5.59 0.62 -11.43
N THR A 56 -4.75 -0.14 -12.13
CA THR A 56 -3.31 0.02 -12.05
C THR A 56 -2.62 -0.45 -13.32
N SER A 57 -1.47 0.12 -13.59
CA SER A 57 -0.53 -0.30 -14.62
C SER A 57 0.88 -0.19 -14.04
N GLY A 58 1.67 -1.25 -14.15
CA GLY A 58 3.05 -1.23 -13.66
C GLY A 58 3.21 -1.34 -12.15
N VAL A 59 2.16 -1.67 -11.41
CA VAL A 59 2.27 -2.00 -9.98
C VAL A 59 2.46 -3.50 -9.84
N ASN A 60 3.58 -3.93 -9.30
CA ASN A 60 3.91 -5.34 -9.17
C ASN A 60 3.49 -5.94 -7.85
N THR A 61 3.63 -5.19 -6.76
CA THR A 61 3.35 -5.70 -5.42
C THR A 61 2.59 -4.67 -4.59
N MET A 62 1.81 -5.18 -3.66
CA MET A 62 1.16 -4.41 -2.63
C MET A 62 1.33 -5.15 -1.31
N GLU A 63 1.93 -4.49 -0.32
CA GLU A 63 2.25 -5.07 0.98
C GLU A 63 1.66 -4.22 2.09
N ILE A 64 1.28 -4.86 3.18
CA ILE A 64 0.85 -4.17 4.39
C ILE A 64 1.40 -4.90 5.62
N PHE A 65 1.84 -4.13 6.62
CA PHE A 65 2.39 -4.69 7.85
C PHE A 65 2.30 -3.68 9.01
N GLN A 66 2.35 -4.19 10.24
CA GLN A 66 2.47 -3.35 11.44
C GLN A 66 3.87 -2.75 11.46
N GLU A 67 3.95 -1.41 11.52
CA GLU A 67 5.19 -0.67 11.30
C GLU A 67 6.31 -1.05 12.28
N ASP A 68 5.98 -1.12 13.57
CA ASP A 68 6.99 -1.40 14.62
C ASP A 68 7.38 -2.88 14.72
N ALA A 69 6.65 -3.76 14.05
CA ALA A 69 6.93 -5.20 14.06
C ALA A 69 7.63 -5.68 12.78
N TYR A 70 7.80 -4.78 11.79
CA TYR A 70 8.40 -5.16 10.52
C TYR A 70 9.91 -5.27 10.64
N THR A 71 10.45 -6.45 10.32
CA THR A 71 11.89 -6.73 10.36
C THR A 71 12.48 -7.08 8.99
N GLY A 72 11.77 -6.73 7.91
CA GLY A 72 12.15 -7.12 6.55
C GLY A 72 11.72 -8.56 6.20
N SER A 73 10.83 -9.14 6.98
CA SER A 73 10.43 -10.54 6.85
C SER A 73 8.91 -10.67 6.76
N SER A 74 8.44 -11.65 5.99
CA SER A 74 7.02 -12.00 5.92
C SER A 74 6.45 -12.55 7.24
N ALA A 75 7.29 -12.77 8.24
CA ALA A 75 6.85 -13.15 9.58
C ALA A 75 6.41 -11.97 10.44
N ALA A 76 6.54 -10.73 9.94
CA ALA A 76 6.10 -9.54 10.65
C ALA A 76 4.60 -9.58 10.97
N THR A 77 4.22 -9.02 12.12
CA THR A 77 2.82 -8.93 12.52
C THR A 77 2.01 -8.17 11.48
N GLY A 78 0.90 -8.77 11.04
CA GLY A 78 0.03 -8.16 10.05
C GLY A 78 0.58 -8.18 8.62
N TYR A 79 1.69 -8.87 8.38
CA TYR A 79 2.27 -8.93 7.04
C TYR A 79 1.34 -9.66 6.08
N LYS A 80 0.97 -8.97 5.03
CA LYS A 80 0.22 -9.51 3.90
C LYS A 80 0.81 -8.94 2.62
N VAL A 81 0.74 -9.70 1.55
CA VAL A 81 1.26 -9.29 0.25
C VAL A 81 0.39 -9.82 -0.88
N VAL A 82 0.23 -8.98 -1.89
CA VAL A 82 -0.30 -9.35 -3.20
C VAL A 82 0.77 -9.06 -4.22
N THR A 83 1.10 -10.02 -5.06
CA THR A 83 2.15 -9.90 -6.07
C THR A 83 1.58 -9.99 -7.48
N ASN A 84 2.35 -9.50 -8.44
CA ASN A 84 2.01 -9.58 -9.87
C ASN A 84 0.66 -8.95 -10.22
N ILE A 85 0.31 -7.87 -9.54
CA ILE A 85 -0.99 -7.19 -9.71
C ILE A 85 -1.24 -6.80 -11.17
N ALA A 86 -0.20 -6.28 -11.84
CA ALA A 86 -0.33 -5.85 -13.24
C ALA A 86 -0.31 -7.01 -14.23
N LYS A 87 0.07 -8.21 -13.79
CA LYS A 87 0.24 -9.37 -14.68
C LYS A 87 -1.02 -10.19 -14.88
N ASP A 88 -2.04 -9.99 -14.05
CA ASP A 88 -3.31 -10.71 -14.23
C ASP A 88 -4.15 -10.13 -15.38
N GLY A 89 -3.68 -9.05 -15.99
CA GLY A 89 -4.36 -8.36 -17.08
C GLY A 89 -5.53 -7.48 -16.63
N LYS A 90 -5.84 -7.47 -15.35
CA LYS A 90 -6.98 -6.73 -14.79
C LYS A 90 -6.57 -5.47 -14.07
N GLY A 91 -5.32 -5.40 -13.62
CA GLY A 91 -4.81 -4.26 -12.90
C GLY A 91 -5.50 -4.01 -11.57
N LYS A 92 -5.99 -5.06 -10.91
CA LYS A 92 -6.71 -4.97 -9.64
C LYS A 92 -6.05 -5.80 -8.57
N GLY A 93 -6.18 -5.37 -7.35
CA GLY A 93 -5.70 -6.13 -6.20
C GLY A 93 -6.32 -5.65 -4.91
N ALA A 94 -6.33 -6.49 -3.91
CA ALA A 94 -6.78 -6.15 -2.58
C ALA A 94 -5.95 -6.89 -1.55
N VAL A 95 -5.63 -6.21 -0.45
CA VAL A 95 -4.97 -6.81 0.71
C VAL A 95 -5.61 -6.25 1.97
N GLY A 96 -5.79 -7.12 2.96
CA GLY A 96 -6.36 -6.73 4.23
C GLY A 96 -5.61 -7.34 5.40
N VAL A 97 -5.54 -6.61 6.50
CA VAL A 97 -5.01 -7.12 7.77
C VAL A 97 -5.96 -6.76 8.91
N ALA A 98 -6.00 -7.64 9.91
CA ALA A 98 -6.74 -7.35 11.13
C ALA A 98 -5.94 -6.44 12.04
N VAL A 99 -6.59 -5.38 12.51
CA VAL A 99 -6.03 -4.49 13.54
C VAL A 99 -6.54 -4.98 14.90
N THR A 100 -5.65 -5.53 15.69
CA THR A 100 -5.97 -6.01 17.03
C THR A 100 -5.60 -5.02 18.14
N ASN A 101 -4.76 -4.05 17.80
CA ASN A 101 -4.35 -2.97 18.71
C ASN A 101 -4.34 -1.65 17.92
N ALA A 102 -5.34 -0.80 18.18
CA ALA A 102 -5.50 0.48 17.50
C ALA A 102 -4.40 1.51 17.83
N ALA A 103 -3.57 1.25 18.83
CA ALA A 103 -2.42 2.11 19.14
C ALA A 103 -1.22 1.89 18.21
N LYS A 104 -1.28 0.90 17.35
CA LYS A 104 -0.20 0.57 16.42
C LYS A 104 -0.51 1.09 15.03
N ASP A 105 0.53 1.64 14.38
CA ASP A 105 0.45 2.09 13.00
C ASP A 105 0.83 0.99 12.04
N TYR A 106 0.30 1.08 10.82
CA TYR A 106 0.59 0.16 9.74
C TYR A 106 1.21 0.90 8.57
N VAL A 107 1.96 0.18 7.76
CA VAL A 107 2.55 0.72 6.52
C VAL A 107 2.08 -0.11 5.34
N VAL A 108 1.72 0.61 4.28
CA VAL A 108 1.38 0.04 2.97
C VAL A 108 2.49 0.39 2.00
N LEU A 109 3.00 -0.59 1.30
CA LEU A 109 4.01 -0.41 0.26
C LEU A 109 3.44 -0.82 -1.09
N LEU A 110 3.57 0.06 -2.09
CA LEU A 110 3.30 -0.27 -3.49
C LEU A 110 4.63 -0.37 -4.22
N GLY A 111 4.94 -1.55 -4.74
CA GLY A 111 6.13 -1.78 -5.56
C GLY A 111 5.82 -1.48 -7.02
N LEU A 112 6.47 -0.46 -7.57
CA LEU A 112 6.25 0.03 -8.92
C LEU A 112 7.32 -0.49 -9.86
N ASP A 113 6.92 -0.83 -11.09
CA ASP A 113 7.83 -1.18 -12.18
C ASP A 113 8.17 0.10 -12.95
N GLY A 114 9.39 0.61 -12.77
CA GLY A 114 9.85 1.83 -13.41
C GLY A 114 10.16 1.69 -14.91
N TYR A 115 10.07 0.49 -15.47
CA TYR A 115 10.33 0.28 -16.91
C TYR A 115 9.10 0.49 -17.78
N SER A 116 7.92 0.64 -17.19
CA SER A 116 6.67 0.85 -17.91
C SER A 116 5.98 2.10 -17.41
N GLU A 117 4.97 2.52 -18.15
CA GLU A 117 4.08 3.57 -17.67
C GLU A 117 3.36 3.08 -16.43
N VAL A 118 3.56 3.76 -15.31
CA VAL A 118 3.04 3.36 -14.01
C VAL A 118 1.91 4.27 -13.60
N SER A 119 0.80 3.67 -13.21
CA SER A 119 -0.31 4.39 -12.60
C SER A 119 -1.03 3.50 -11.60
N TYR A 120 -1.60 4.11 -10.58
CA TYR A 120 -2.45 3.40 -9.63
C TYR A 120 -3.58 4.29 -9.14
N ASN A 121 -4.69 3.66 -8.83
CA ASN A 121 -5.89 4.30 -8.31
C ASN A 121 -6.62 3.29 -7.41
N GLY A 122 -6.91 3.68 -6.21
CA GLY A 122 -7.58 2.80 -5.27
C GLY A 122 -7.96 3.48 -3.98
N SER A 123 -8.11 2.69 -2.94
CA SER A 123 -8.56 3.16 -1.64
C SER A 123 -7.92 2.39 -0.48
N VAL A 124 -7.92 3.05 0.68
CA VAL A 124 -7.56 2.44 1.96
C VAL A 124 -8.74 2.61 2.91
N ASP A 125 -9.30 1.51 3.35
CA ASP A 125 -10.33 1.49 4.40
C ASP A 125 -9.63 1.37 5.75
N VAL A 126 -9.96 2.26 6.67
CA VAL A 126 -9.32 2.37 7.99
C VAL A 126 -10.38 2.23 9.07
N PRO A 127 -10.26 1.26 10.00
CA PRO A 127 -11.19 1.12 11.11
C PRO A 127 -11.12 2.24 12.14
#